data_d10b351053953c6a9eafb87c9f15433b
#
_entry.id   d10b351053953c6a9eafb87c9f15433b
#
_cell.length_a   1.000
_cell.length_b   1.000
_cell.length_c   1.000
_cell.angle_alpha   90.00
_cell.angle_beta   90.00
_cell.angle_gamma   90.00
#
_symmetry.space_group_name_H-M   'P 1'
#
loop_
_entity.id
_entity.type
_entity.pdbx_description
1 polymer ?
#
loop_
_entity_poly.entity_id
_entity_poly.type
_entity_poly.pdbx_seq_one_letter_code
_entity_poly.pdbx_strand_id
1 'polypeptide(L)'
;MKGLLDLFKQFTPDEHFDAIKIGLASPEKIRSWSFGEVKKPETINYRTFKPERDGLFCAKIFGPIKDYECLCGKYKRLKHRGVICEKCGVEVTLAKVRRERMGHIELASPTAHIWFLKSLPSRMGMVLDMTLRDIERVLYFEAYVVVDPGMTPLKKFSIMTEDDYEAKRVEYGDEFVALMGAEGIKKLLEELDLDVEIEKIKNDATGSELKIKKNSKRQKVMEAFKKSGIKPHWMVMQVLPVLPPDLRPLVPLDGGRFATSDLN
;
A
#
# COMPACT_ATOMS: atom_id res chain seq x y z
N MET A 1 -24.88 13.84 36.12
CA MET A 1 -25.41 12.77 35.25
C MET A 1 -25.05 12.95 33.74
N LYS A 2 -24.81 14.17 33.25
CA LYS A 2 -24.38 14.38 31.84
C LYS A 2 -23.01 13.74 31.48
N GLY A 3 -22.04 13.75 32.39
CA GLY A 3 -20.69 13.23 32.11
C GLY A 3 -20.58 11.70 31.93
N LEU A 4 -21.52 10.92 32.53
CA LEU A 4 -21.50 9.47 32.36
C LEU A 4 -22.08 9.03 31.02
N LEU A 5 -23.08 9.76 30.51
CA LEU A 5 -23.68 9.53 29.19
C LEU A 5 -22.71 9.90 28.04
N ASP A 6 -21.88 10.92 28.23
CA ASP A 6 -20.85 11.29 27.24
C ASP A 6 -19.69 10.28 27.20
N LEU A 7 -19.38 9.59 28.32
CA LEU A 7 -18.43 8.49 28.33
C LEU A 7 -18.92 7.29 27.52
N PHE A 8 -20.22 7.03 27.53
CA PHE A 8 -20.81 5.95 26.73
C PHE A 8 -20.93 6.31 25.24
N LYS A 9 -21.13 7.60 24.89
CA LYS A 9 -21.17 8.06 23.50
C LYS A 9 -19.83 7.98 22.77
N GLN A 10 -18.70 7.97 23.49
CA GLN A 10 -17.37 7.80 22.89
C GLN A 10 -17.07 6.37 22.43
N PHE A 11 -17.93 5.39 22.68
CA PHE A 11 -17.66 3.97 22.44
C PHE A 11 -18.57 3.28 21.40
N THR A 12 -19.54 3.98 20.85
CA THR A 12 -20.29 3.50 19.68
C THR A 12 -19.83 4.30 18.48
N PRO A 13 -18.99 3.74 17.57
CA PRO A 13 -18.87 4.34 16.25
C PRO A 13 -20.29 4.41 15.67
N ASP A 14 -20.63 5.49 15.01
CA ASP A 14 -21.88 5.62 14.28
C ASP A 14 -22.00 4.42 13.33
N GLU A 15 -22.81 3.44 13.73
CA GLU A 15 -23.03 2.21 12.95
C GLU A 15 -23.93 2.47 11.73
N HIS A 16 -24.47 3.70 11.61
CA HIS A 16 -25.32 4.09 10.52
C HIS A 16 -24.52 4.82 9.43
N PHE A 17 -24.50 4.22 8.26
CA PHE A 17 -23.91 4.81 7.05
C PHE A 17 -24.83 4.51 5.85
N ASP A 18 -24.96 5.49 4.95
CA ASP A 18 -25.82 5.38 3.76
C ASP A 18 -25.10 4.74 2.57
N ALA A 19 -23.76 4.80 2.53
CA ALA A 19 -22.98 4.30 1.41
C ALA A 19 -21.56 3.89 1.83
N ILE A 20 -20.99 2.97 1.06
CA ILE A 20 -19.60 2.55 1.17
C ILE A 20 -18.86 3.01 -0.07
N LYS A 21 -17.73 3.74 0.11
CA LYS A 21 -16.82 4.12 -0.96
C LYS A 21 -15.56 3.26 -0.91
N ILE A 22 -15.31 2.53 -1.99
CA ILE A 22 -14.09 1.73 -2.16
C ILE A 22 -13.11 2.50 -3.03
N GLY A 23 -11.84 2.56 -2.62
CA GLY A 23 -10.78 3.25 -3.35
C GLY A 23 -9.40 2.81 -2.89
N LEU A 24 -8.36 3.27 -3.60
CA LEU A 24 -6.98 3.09 -3.18
C LEU A 24 -6.66 4.08 -2.04
N ALA A 25 -5.90 3.63 -1.06
CA ALA A 25 -5.36 4.47 -0.01
C ALA A 25 -3.96 4.95 -0.39
N SER A 26 -3.66 6.21 -0.09
CA SER A 26 -2.29 6.72 -0.22
C SER A 26 -1.40 6.16 0.88
N PRO A 27 -0.06 6.14 0.69
CA PRO A 27 0.89 5.75 1.73
C PRO A 27 0.69 6.52 3.04
N GLU A 28 0.45 7.85 2.95
CA GLU A 28 0.21 8.74 4.10
C GLU A 28 -1.08 8.33 4.83
N LYS A 29 -2.12 7.97 4.08
CA LYS A 29 -3.39 7.51 4.65
C LYS A 29 -3.21 6.21 5.42
N ILE A 30 -2.46 5.25 4.87
CA ILE A 30 -2.15 3.98 5.55
C ILE A 30 -1.36 4.24 6.84
N ARG A 31 -0.33 5.10 6.80
CA ARG A 31 0.41 5.49 8.01
C ARG A 31 -0.48 6.18 9.05
N SER A 32 -1.45 6.98 8.61
CA SER A 32 -2.39 7.65 9.53
C SER A 32 -3.32 6.70 10.27
N TRP A 33 -3.66 5.55 9.68
CA TRP A 33 -4.46 4.52 10.35
C TRP A 33 -3.65 3.64 11.30
N SER A 34 -2.34 3.59 11.09
CA SER A 34 -1.47 2.64 11.76
C SER A 34 -1.08 3.09 13.17
N PHE A 35 -1.07 2.14 14.08
CA PHE A 35 -0.57 2.30 15.45
C PHE A 35 0.92 1.95 15.58
N GLY A 36 1.56 1.50 14.50
CA GLY A 36 2.99 1.24 14.46
C GLY A 36 3.42 0.35 13.30
N GLU A 37 4.72 0.35 13.05
CA GLU A 37 5.34 -0.44 12.00
C GLU A 37 5.64 -1.85 12.47
N VAL A 38 5.25 -2.84 11.67
CA VAL A 38 5.62 -4.25 11.84
C VAL A 38 6.95 -4.48 11.15
N LYS A 39 8.00 -4.75 11.94
CA LYS A 39 9.38 -4.89 11.45
C LYS A 39 9.85 -6.33 11.31
N LYS A 40 9.11 -7.27 11.90
CA LYS A 40 9.50 -8.67 11.99
C LYS A 40 8.38 -9.59 11.52
N PRO A 41 8.70 -10.69 10.85
CA PRO A 41 7.70 -11.65 10.37
C PRO A 41 7.16 -12.55 11.48
N GLU A 42 7.81 -12.57 12.67
CA GLU A 42 7.41 -13.42 13.78
C GLU A 42 6.00 -13.07 14.26
N THR A 43 5.26 -14.11 14.62
CA THR A 43 3.88 -14.01 15.09
C THR A 43 3.82 -14.10 16.62
N ILE A 44 4.01 -15.29 17.15
CA ILE A 44 3.99 -15.59 18.56
C ILE A 44 5.21 -16.43 18.96
N ASN A 45 5.58 -16.36 20.23
CA ASN A 45 6.56 -17.28 20.81
C ASN A 45 5.86 -18.60 21.12
N TYR A 46 6.24 -19.68 20.44
CA TYR A 46 5.61 -21.01 20.57
C TYR A 46 5.77 -21.65 21.95
N ARG A 47 6.72 -21.18 22.78
CA ARG A 47 6.93 -21.67 24.14
C ARG A 47 6.02 -20.96 25.14
N THR A 48 5.84 -19.64 24.98
CA THR A 48 5.11 -18.80 25.94
C THR A 48 3.72 -18.38 25.44
N PHE A 49 3.40 -18.63 24.18
CA PHE A 49 2.18 -18.19 23.47
C PHE A 49 1.96 -16.67 23.50
N LYS A 50 3.00 -15.91 23.81
CA LYS A 50 2.93 -14.44 23.79
C LYS A 50 3.33 -13.88 22.44
N PRO A 51 2.71 -12.77 21.98
CA PRO A 51 3.11 -12.10 20.76
C PRO A 51 4.55 -11.64 20.82
N GLU A 52 5.28 -11.85 19.74
CA GLU A 52 6.63 -11.32 19.59
C GLU A 52 6.60 -9.79 19.40
N ARG A 53 7.62 -9.14 19.92
CA ARG A 53 7.74 -7.67 19.82
C ARG A 53 8.06 -7.27 18.38
N ASP A 54 7.37 -6.22 17.91
CA ASP A 54 7.47 -5.67 16.55
C ASP A 54 7.10 -6.67 15.43
N GLY A 55 6.47 -7.80 15.81
CA GLY A 55 5.95 -8.82 14.90
C GLY A 55 4.49 -8.60 14.51
N LEU A 56 3.96 -9.54 13.72
CA LEU A 56 2.60 -9.46 13.15
C LEU A 56 1.46 -9.46 14.19
N PHE A 57 1.72 -9.90 15.43
CA PHE A 57 0.74 -9.91 16.54
C PHE A 57 1.15 -9.00 17.71
N CYS A 58 2.13 -8.14 17.52
CA CYS A 58 2.75 -7.32 18.57
C CYS A 58 1.71 -6.59 19.43
N ALA A 59 1.80 -6.78 20.76
CA ALA A 59 0.91 -6.14 21.70
C ALA A 59 1.16 -4.62 21.84
N LYS A 60 2.37 -4.15 21.54
CA LYS A 60 2.71 -2.72 21.53
C LYS A 60 1.96 -1.98 20.41
N ILE A 61 1.85 -2.62 19.23
CA ILE A 61 1.20 -2.03 18.05
C ILE A 61 -0.33 -2.21 18.14
N PHE A 62 -0.79 -3.44 18.35
CA PHE A 62 -2.19 -3.80 18.22
C PHE A 62 -2.98 -3.79 19.54
N GLY A 63 -2.31 -3.64 20.66
CA GLY A 63 -2.95 -3.63 21.98
C GLY A 63 -2.76 -4.91 22.79
N PRO A 64 -3.21 -4.90 24.06
CA PRO A 64 -3.03 -5.99 25.01
C PRO A 64 -3.86 -7.21 24.65
N ILE A 65 -3.43 -8.40 25.14
CA ILE A 65 -4.16 -9.67 24.96
C ILE A 65 -5.31 -9.80 25.96
N LYS A 66 -5.09 -9.27 27.17
CA LYS A 66 -6.07 -9.31 28.26
C LYS A 66 -6.49 -7.89 28.61
N ASP A 67 -7.74 -7.75 29.01
CA ASP A 67 -8.29 -6.47 29.42
C ASP A 67 -7.50 -5.86 30.58
N TYR A 68 -7.07 -4.62 30.39
CA TYR A 68 -6.37 -3.82 31.40
C TYR A 68 -5.11 -4.49 31.97
N GLU A 69 -4.43 -5.32 31.18
CA GLU A 69 -3.16 -5.95 31.56
C GLU A 69 -2.10 -5.75 30.47
N CYS A 70 -0.94 -5.20 30.83
CA CYS A 70 0.20 -5.12 29.92
C CYS A 70 0.85 -6.50 29.70
N LEU A 71 1.61 -6.68 28.63
CA LEU A 71 2.20 -7.97 28.25
C LEU A 71 3.16 -8.55 29.31
N CYS A 72 3.92 -7.70 30.00
CA CYS A 72 4.86 -8.13 31.05
C CYS A 72 4.20 -8.34 32.43
N GLY A 73 2.93 -7.96 32.60
CA GLY A 73 2.19 -8.09 33.85
C GLY A 73 2.50 -7.06 34.94
N LYS A 74 3.35 -6.04 34.65
CA LYS A 74 3.66 -4.95 35.60
C LYS A 74 2.42 -4.16 35.98
N TYR A 75 1.61 -3.78 34.98
CA TYR A 75 0.36 -3.08 35.19
C TYR A 75 -0.79 -4.02 34.92
N LYS A 76 -1.67 -4.14 35.92
CA LYS A 76 -2.90 -4.93 35.90
C LYS A 76 -4.03 -4.12 36.50
N ARG A 77 -5.26 -4.39 36.07
CA ARG A 77 -6.50 -3.79 36.52
C ARG A 77 -6.78 -2.39 35.96
N LEU A 78 -8.05 -2.03 36.02
CA LEU A 78 -8.64 -0.80 35.49
C LEU A 78 -7.97 0.50 35.99
N LYS A 79 -7.42 0.51 37.21
CA LYS A 79 -6.77 1.69 37.81
C LYS A 79 -5.60 2.26 36.97
N HIS A 80 -5.02 1.43 36.10
CA HIS A 80 -3.91 1.83 35.24
C HIS A 80 -4.35 2.05 33.77
N ARG A 81 -5.66 2.20 33.52
CA ARG A 81 -6.18 2.46 32.18
C ARG A 81 -5.47 3.63 31.50
N GLY A 82 -5.06 3.44 30.22
CA GLY A 82 -4.38 4.45 29.42
C GLY A 82 -2.88 4.61 29.69
N VAL A 83 -2.33 3.90 30.68
CA VAL A 83 -0.89 3.93 30.96
C VAL A 83 -0.15 3.08 29.93
N ILE A 84 0.91 3.63 29.34
CA ILE A 84 1.83 2.88 28.49
C ILE A 84 2.93 2.31 29.38
N CYS A 85 3.08 0.99 29.37
CA CYS A 85 4.06 0.31 30.21
C CYS A 85 5.48 0.61 29.74
N GLU A 86 6.34 1.14 30.61
CA GLU A 86 7.74 1.49 30.30
C GLU A 86 8.58 0.25 29.94
N LYS A 87 8.23 -0.93 30.49
CA LYS A 87 8.97 -2.18 30.25
C LYS A 87 8.63 -2.83 28.91
N CYS A 88 7.34 -2.96 28.57
CA CYS A 88 6.90 -3.69 27.37
C CYS A 88 6.29 -2.77 26.30
N GLY A 89 6.06 -1.49 26.58
CA GLY A 89 5.50 -0.52 25.65
C GLY A 89 4.01 -0.72 25.35
N VAL A 90 3.32 -1.64 26.04
CA VAL A 90 1.91 -1.95 25.80
C VAL A 90 1.03 -0.98 26.57
N GLU A 91 0.05 -0.42 25.91
CA GLU A 91 -0.99 0.42 26.54
C GLU A 91 -1.98 -0.46 27.31
N VAL A 92 -2.31 -0.04 28.52
CA VAL A 92 -3.27 -0.73 29.40
C VAL A 92 -4.68 -0.31 29.02
N THR A 93 -5.32 -1.08 28.16
CA THR A 93 -6.68 -0.84 27.64
C THR A 93 -7.43 -2.15 27.46
N LEU A 94 -8.63 -2.08 26.87
CA LEU A 94 -9.41 -3.27 26.54
C LEU A 94 -8.76 -4.09 25.44
N ALA A 95 -8.81 -5.40 25.52
CA ALA A 95 -8.31 -6.31 24.49
C ALA A 95 -9.07 -6.16 23.15
N LYS A 96 -10.32 -5.65 23.18
CA LYS A 96 -11.14 -5.38 21.99
C LYS A 96 -10.43 -4.53 20.94
N VAL A 97 -9.48 -3.65 21.34
CA VAL A 97 -8.72 -2.82 20.40
C VAL A 97 -7.90 -3.64 19.40
N ARG A 98 -7.61 -4.91 19.70
CA ARG A 98 -6.95 -5.84 18.76
C ARG A 98 -7.79 -6.22 17.55
N ARG A 99 -9.08 -5.89 17.55
CA ARG A 99 -9.97 -5.99 16.39
C ARG A 99 -10.05 -4.70 15.58
N GLU A 100 -9.54 -3.60 16.10
CA GLU A 100 -9.73 -2.26 15.55
C GLU A 100 -8.42 -1.62 15.09
N ARG A 101 -7.29 -1.89 15.79
CA ARG A 101 -6.01 -1.27 15.50
C ARG A 101 -5.32 -1.91 14.31
N MET A 102 -5.01 -1.07 13.33
CA MET A 102 -4.18 -1.45 12.18
C MET A 102 -2.71 -1.16 12.44
N GLY A 103 -1.84 -1.91 11.78
CA GLY A 103 -0.43 -1.62 11.64
C GLY A 103 -0.08 -1.34 10.18
N HIS A 104 1.21 -1.18 9.90
CA HIS A 104 1.73 -1.07 8.54
C HIS A 104 3.09 -1.74 8.42
N ILE A 105 3.48 -2.04 7.20
CA ILE A 105 4.82 -2.49 6.83
C ILE A 105 5.36 -1.50 5.80
N GLU A 106 6.53 -0.92 6.06
CA GLU A 106 7.29 -0.17 5.06
C GLU A 106 7.99 -1.17 4.14
N LEU A 107 7.68 -1.13 2.86
CA LEU A 107 8.33 -2.00 1.89
C LEU A 107 9.75 -1.51 1.60
N ALA A 108 10.70 -2.43 1.48
CA ALA A 108 12.10 -2.11 1.18
C ALA A 108 12.27 -1.45 -0.21
N SER A 109 11.38 -1.78 -1.16
CA SER A 109 11.28 -1.14 -2.47
C SER A 109 9.82 -1.03 -2.90
N PRO A 110 9.47 -0.05 -3.75
CA PRO A 110 8.14 0.05 -4.32
C PRO A 110 7.75 -1.24 -5.05
N THR A 111 6.50 -1.65 -4.95
CA THR A 111 6.00 -2.88 -5.57
C THR A 111 4.70 -2.61 -6.31
N ALA A 112 4.63 -2.99 -7.59
CA ALA A 112 3.43 -2.84 -8.40
C ALA A 112 2.33 -3.79 -7.91
N HIS A 113 1.11 -3.25 -7.71
CA HIS A 113 -0.02 -4.06 -7.30
C HIS A 113 -0.49 -4.93 -8.47
N ILE A 114 -0.59 -6.25 -8.24
CA ILE A 114 -0.89 -7.24 -9.27
C ILE A 114 -2.24 -7.01 -9.96
N TRP A 115 -3.25 -6.51 -9.25
CA TRP A 115 -4.57 -6.23 -9.82
C TRP A 115 -4.54 -5.13 -10.88
N PHE A 116 -3.62 -4.18 -10.78
CA PHE A 116 -3.48 -3.08 -11.73
C PHE A 116 -2.46 -3.38 -12.82
N LEU A 117 -1.56 -4.31 -12.56
CA LEU A 117 -0.55 -4.78 -13.52
C LEU A 117 -1.09 -5.86 -14.43
N LYS A 118 -1.51 -7.02 -13.86
CA LYS A 118 -1.85 -8.25 -14.63
C LYS A 118 -3.33 -8.39 -15.00
N SER A 119 -4.19 -7.44 -14.63
CA SER A 119 -5.56 -7.43 -15.15
C SER A 119 -5.56 -7.24 -16.67
N LEU A 120 -6.48 -7.88 -17.36
CA LEU A 120 -6.64 -7.69 -18.81
C LEU A 120 -7.89 -6.86 -19.11
N PRO A 121 -7.72 -5.64 -19.65
CA PRO A 121 -6.46 -4.94 -19.96
C PRO A 121 -5.77 -4.36 -18.72
N SER A 122 -4.41 -4.29 -18.73
CA SER A 122 -3.62 -3.71 -17.64
C SER A 122 -3.99 -2.25 -17.40
N ARG A 123 -4.35 -1.91 -16.16
CA ARG A 123 -4.68 -0.52 -15.79
C ARG A 123 -3.45 0.39 -15.87
N MET A 124 -2.30 -0.09 -15.40
CA MET A 124 -1.02 0.64 -15.53
C MET A 124 -0.67 0.85 -17.01
N GLY A 125 -0.78 -0.20 -17.82
CA GLY A 125 -0.53 -0.12 -19.26
C GLY A 125 -1.45 0.87 -19.99
N MET A 126 -2.73 0.93 -19.62
CA MET A 126 -3.66 1.90 -20.19
C MET A 126 -3.32 3.34 -19.82
N VAL A 127 -2.92 3.59 -18.57
CA VAL A 127 -2.57 4.94 -18.10
C VAL A 127 -1.26 5.40 -18.76
N LEU A 128 -0.22 4.56 -18.79
CA LEU A 128 1.10 4.91 -19.35
C LEU A 128 1.19 4.78 -20.88
N ASP A 129 0.17 4.22 -21.54
CA ASP A 129 0.20 3.82 -22.95
C ASP A 129 1.31 2.84 -23.31
N MET A 130 1.65 1.97 -22.37
CA MET A 130 2.68 0.94 -22.52
C MET A 130 2.05 -0.44 -22.61
N THR A 131 2.75 -1.37 -23.30
CA THR A 131 2.30 -2.76 -23.30
C THR A 131 2.58 -3.44 -21.95
N LEU A 132 1.78 -4.43 -21.58
CA LEU A 132 2.02 -5.20 -20.36
C LEU A 132 3.42 -5.81 -20.34
N ARG A 133 3.86 -6.36 -21.49
CA ARG A 133 5.19 -6.96 -21.64
C ARG A 133 6.32 -5.97 -21.34
N ASP A 134 6.18 -4.73 -21.81
CA ASP A 134 7.18 -3.69 -21.59
C ASP A 134 7.26 -3.28 -20.13
N ILE A 135 6.09 -3.13 -19.48
CA ILE A 135 6.03 -2.83 -18.04
C ILE A 135 6.64 -3.98 -17.22
N GLU A 136 6.34 -5.23 -17.57
CA GLU A 136 6.90 -6.40 -16.89
C GLU A 136 8.43 -6.46 -17.04
N ARG A 137 8.98 -6.19 -18.22
CA ARG A 137 10.44 -6.13 -18.43
C ARG A 137 11.11 -5.10 -17.52
N VAL A 138 10.48 -3.93 -17.36
CA VAL A 138 10.99 -2.89 -16.45
C VAL A 138 10.88 -3.35 -15.00
N LEU A 139 9.72 -3.88 -14.58
CA LEU A 139 9.47 -4.32 -13.20
C LEU A 139 10.36 -5.47 -12.75
N TYR A 140 10.71 -6.39 -13.68
CA TYR A 140 11.59 -7.53 -13.39
C TYR A 140 13.07 -7.23 -13.62
N PHE A 141 13.43 -5.95 -13.77
CA PHE A 141 14.82 -5.50 -13.94
C PHE A 141 15.52 -6.06 -15.21
N GLU A 142 14.74 -6.30 -16.27
CA GLU A 142 15.27 -6.72 -17.58
C GLU A 142 15.54 -5.54 -18.53
N ALA A 143 14.97 -4.36 -18.23
CA ALA A 143 15.10 -3.18 -19.07
C ALA A 143 14.94 -1.88 -18.28
N TYR A 144 15.54 -0.82 -18.78
CA TYR A 144 15.35 0.54 -18.30
C TYR A 144 14.17 1.20 -19.01
N VAL A 145 13.49 2.10 -18.31
CA VAL A 145 12.52 3.01 -18.90
C VAL A 145 12.98 4.45 -18.75
N VAL A 146 12.91 5.22 -19.84
CA VAL A 146 13.26 6.64 -19.82
C VAL A 146 12.15 7.42 -19.11
N VAL A 147 12.50 8.00 -17.97
CA VAL A 147 11.62 8.84 -17.17
C VAL A 147 11.71 10.28 -17.62
N ASP A 148 12.93 10.80 -17.72
CA ASP A 148 13.19 12.15 -18.21
C ASP A 148 14.21 12.09 -19.36
N PRO A 149 13.84 12.50 -20.58
CA PRO A 149 14.75 12.52 -21.71
C PRO A 149 15.74 13.70 -21.67
N GLY A 150 15.52 14.71 -20.82
CA GLY A 150 16.36 15.90 -20.79
C GLY A 150 16.49 16.58 -22.15
N MET A 151 17.71 17.00 -22.52
CA MET A 151 18.04 17.59 -23.83
C MET A 151 18.40 16.56 -24.90
N THR A 152 18.23 15.25 -24.61
CA THR A 152 18.59 14.18 -25.54
C THR A 152 17.47 13.86 -26.54
N PRO A 153 17.76 13.22 -27.68
CA PRO A 153 16.75 12.79 -28.65
C PRO A 153 15.92 11.59 -28.20
N LEU A 154 16.14 11.12 -26.97
CA LEU A 154 15.38 10.02 -26.37
C LEU A 154 13.91 10.39 -26.18
N LYS A 155 13.04 9.39 -26.20
CA LYS A 155 11.62 9.60 -25.95
C LYS A 155 11.26 9.14 -24.55
N LYS A 156 10.50 9.96 -23.81
CA LYS A 156 9.88 9.54 -22.54
C LYS A 156 9.07 8.26 -22.77
N PHE A 157 9.07 7.36 -21.81
CA PHE A 157 8.46 6.00 -21.87
C PHE A 157 9.18 5.00 -22.79
N SER A 158 10.25 5.36 -23.51
CA SER A 158 11.01 4.37 -24.29
C SER A 158 11.75 3.41 -23.38
N ILE A 159 11.85 2.16 -23.85
CA ILE A 159 12.50 1.08 -23.13
C ILE A 159 13.86 0.83 -23.77
N MET A 160 14.87 0.61 -22.94
CA MET A 160 16.23 0.34 -23.33
C MET A 160 16.74 -0.93 -22.65
N THR A 161 17.55 -1.70 -23.35
CA THR A 161 18.34 -2.77 -22.74
C THR A 161 19.47 -2.19 -21.89
N GLU A 162 20.15 -3.01 -21.12
CA GLU A 162 21.32 -2.59 -20.35
C GLU A 162 22.44 -2.07 -21.25
N ASP A 163 22.73 -2.79 -22.34
CA ASP A 163 23.75 -2.38 -23.34
C ASP A 163 23.41 -1.02 -23.99
N ASP A 164 22.11 -0.82 -24.34
CA ASP A 164 21.66 0.45 -24.90
C ASP A 164 21.78 1.58 -23.88
N TYR A 165 21.45 1.31 -22.61
CA TYR A 165 21.56 2.29 -21.54
C TYR A 165 23.01 2.71 -21.31
N GLU A 166 23.94 1.76 -21.24
CA GLU A 166 25.37 2.07 -21.10
C GLU A 166 25.91 2.86 -22.28
N ALA A 167 25.56 2.47 -23.51
CA ALA A 167 25.93 3.21 -24.70
C ALA A 167 25.43 4.65 -24.69
N LYS A 168 24.15 4.84 -24.32
CA LYS A 168 23.55 6.17 -24.22
C LYS A 168 24.10 7.00 -23.05
N ARG A 169 24.49 6.36 -21.97
CA ARG A 169 25.13 7.03 -20.84
C ARG A 169 26.57 7.51 -21.21
N VAL A 170 27.29 6.77 -22.04
CA VAL A 170 28.59 7.22 -22.58
C VAL A 170 28.39 8.39 -23.54
N GLU A 171 27.31 8.39 -24.35
CA GLU A 171 27.01 9.42 -25.35
C GLU A 171 26.51 10.74 -24.73
N TYR A 172 25.59 10.66 -23.77
CA TYR A 172 24.83 11.81 -23.20
C TYR A 172 25.13 12.06 -21.71
N GLY A 173 25.94 11.24 -21.06
CA GLY A 173 26.24 11.39 -19.62
C GLY A 173 25.01 11.31 -18.75
N ASP A 174 24.87 12.28 -17.84
CA ASP A 174 23.74 12.38 -16.89
C ASP A 174 22.62 13.31 -17.39
N GLU A 175 22.56 13.63 -18.69
CA GLU A 175 21.55 14.53 -19.25
C GLU A 175 20.14 13.92 -19.31
N PHE A 176 20.00 12.61 -19.18
CA PHE A 176 18.72 11.91 -19.14
C PHE A 176 18.61 11.02 -17.90
N VAL A 177 17.36 10.72 -17.50
CA VAL A 177 17.10 9.81 -16.39
C VAL A 177 16.33 8.60 -16.90
N ALA A 178 16.94 7.43 -16.73
CA ALA A 178 16.27 6.14 -16.96
C ALA A 178 16.37 5.28 -15.70
N LEU A 179 15.29 4.60 -15.36
CA LEU A 179 15.18 3.80 -14.14
C LEU A 179 14.69 2.40 -14.46
N MET A 180 15.03 1.46 -13.59
CA MET A 180 14.50 0.10 -13.57
C MET A 180 13.50 -0.10 -12.42
N GLY A 181 12.79 -1.22 -12.48
CA GLY A 181 11.93 -1.67 -11.40
C GLY A 181 10.65 -0.83 -11.23
N ALA A 182 9.96 -1.06 -10.13
CA ALA A 182 8.72 -0.38 -9.84
C ALA A 182 8.91 1.12 -9.52
N GLU A 183 10.12 1.54 -9.16
CA GLU A 183 10.46 2.94 -8.93
C GLU A 183 10.34 3.77 -10.21
N GLY A 184 10.87 3.26 -11.34
CA GLY A 184 10.73 3.90 -12.64
C GLY A 184 9.27 4.05 -13.07
N ILE A 185 8.48 2.99 -12.95
CA ILE A 185 7.05 3.00 -13.25
C ILE A 185 6.30 3.97 -12.32
N LYS A 186 6.62 3.98 -11.03
CA LYS A 186 6.02 4.89 -10.06
C LYS A 186 6.27 6.34 -10.43
N LYS A 187 7.52 6.68 -10.75
CA LYS A 187 7.92 8.05 -11.11
C LYS A 187 7.20 8.52 -12.39
N LEU A 188 7.08 7.67 -13.40
CA LEU A 188 6.28 7.96 -14.59
C LEU A 188 4.81 8.25 -14.27
N LEU A 189 4.21 7.49 -13.33
CA LEU A 189 2.82 7.69 -12.89
C LEU A 189 2.66 8.95 -12.02
N GLU A 190 3.68 9.37 -11.27
CA GLU A 190 3.68 10.60 -10.48
C GLU A 190 3.74 11.86 -11.35
N GLU A 191 4.57 11.82 -12.39
CA GLU A 191 4.77 12.94 -13.31
C GLU A 191 3.65 13.08 -14.37
N LEU A 192 2.73 12.10 -14.41
CA LEU A 192 1.66 12.08 -15.41
C LEU A 192 0.57 13.09 -15.07
N ASP A 193 0.40 14.11 -15.92
CA ASP A 193 -0.75 15.01 -15.86
C ASP A 193 -1.95 14.39 -16.60
N LEU A 194 -2.96 13.97 -15.82
CA LEU A 194 -4.16 13.35 -16.38
C LEU A 194 -4.95 14.26 -17.28
N ASP A 195 -4.97 15.56 -17.02
CA ASP A 195 -5.75 16.52 -17.81
C ASP A 195 -5.13 16.72 -19.18
N VAL A 196 -3.83 16.92 -19.23
CA VAL A 196 -3.07 17.01 -20.48
C VAL A 196 -3.21 15.75 -21.32
N GLU A 197 -3.10 14.58 -20.71
CA GLU A 197 -3.23 13.30 -21.43
C GLU A 197 -4.67 13.05 -21.95
N ILE A 198 -5.68 13.39 -21.19
CA ILE A 198 -7.09 13.31 -21.62
C ILE A 198 -7.33 14.22 -22.83
N GLU A 199 -6.81 15.45 -22.82
CA GLU A 199 -6.92 16.37 -23.95
C GLU A 199 -6.18 15.88 -25.18
N LYS A 200 -4.96 15.34 -25.04
CA LYS A 200 -4.23 14.70 -26.13
C LYS A 200 -5.03 13.58 -26.78
N ILE A 201 -5.64 12.70 -25.96
CA ILE A 201 -6.46 11.57 -26.45
C ILE A 201 -7.69 12.09 -27.20
N LYS A 202 -8.33 13.14 -26.73
CA LYS A 202 -9.51 13.75 -27.42
C LYS A 202 -9.12 14.37 -28.76
N ASN A 203 -7.96 15.01 -28.83
CA ASN A 203 -7.45 15.64 -30.06
C ASN A 203 -6.94 14.59 -31.06
N ASP A 204 -6.46 13.42 -30.60
CA ASP A 204 -6.02 12.29 -31.44
C ASP A 204 -7.19 11.34 -31.77
N ALA A 205 -8.37 11.90 -32.04
CA ALA A 205 -9.57 11.12 -32.45
C ALA A 205 -9.49 10.58 -33.87
N THR A 206 -8.38 10.80 -34.57
CA THR A 206 -8.14 10.37 -35.95
C THR A 206 -7.34 9.06 -35.99
N GLY A 207 -7.75 8.09 -36.81
CA GLY A 207 -7.00 6.86 -36.99
C GLY A 207 -7.88 5.64 -37.25
N SER A 208 -7.29 4.45 -37.14
CA SER A 208 -8.03 3.20 -37.31
C SER A 208 -9.07 2.99 -36.19
N GLU A 209 -10.14 2.29 -36.49
CA GLU A 209 -11.19 1.95 -35.54
C GLU A 209 -10.65 1.30 -34.24
N LEU A 210 -9.61 0.47 -34.37
CA LEU A 210 -8.92 -0.15 -33.24
C LEU A 210 -8.23 0.90 -32.33
N LYS A 211 -7.58 1.91 -32.94
CA LYS A 211 -6.93 3.02 -32.19
C LYS A 211 -7.97 3.83 -31.45
N ILE A 212 -9.06 4.18 -32.10
CA ILE A 212 -10.18 4.94 -31.48
C ILE A 212 -10.76 4.17 -30.30
N LYS A 213 -11.01 2.87 -30.46
CA LYS A 213 -11.51 1.99 -29.39
C LYS A 213 -10.54 1.85 -28.21
N LYS A 214 -9.21 1.77 -28.48
CA LYS A 214 -8.17 1.78 -27.48
C LYS A 214 -8.17 3.09 -26.70
N ASN A 215 -8.14 4.24 -27.41
CA ASN A 215 -8.13 5.57 -26.84
C ASN A 215 -9.37 5.85 -25.97
N SER A 216 -10.56 5.44 -26.42
CA SER A 216 -11.80 5.56 -25.65
C SER A 216 -11.73 4.79 -24.31
N LYS A 217 -11.12 3.58 -24.30
CA LYS A 217 -10.91 2.84 -23.06
C LYS A 217 -9.90 3.52 -22.13
N ARG A 218 -8.78 4.05 -22.66
CA ARG A 218 -7.80 4.82 -21.90
C ARG A 218 -8.43 6.06 -21.27
N GLN A 219 -9.16 6.85 -22.06
CA GLN A 219 -9.86 8.05 -21.60
C GLN A 219 -10.78 7.74 -20.41
N LYS A 220 -11.62 6.70 -20.52
CA LYS A 220 -12.53 6.31 -19.42
C LYS A 220 -11.80 5.98 -18.12
N VAL A 221 -10.64 5.32 -18.20
CA VAL A 221 -9.84 5.00 -17.01
C VAL A 221 -9.24 6.27 -16.40
N MET A 222 -8.68 7.17 -17.20
CA MET A 222 -8.11 8.43 -16.73
C MET A 222 -9.17 9.35 -16.12
N GLU A 223 -10.35 9.47 -16.76
CA GLU A 223 -11.49 10.21 -16.22
C GLU A 223 -11.99 9.62 -14.89
N ALA A 224 -11.95 8.29 -14.74
CA ALA A 224 -12.29 7.64 -13.47
C ALA A 224 -11.28 7.97 -12.35
N PHE A 225 -9.97 8.02 -12.65
CA PHE A 225 -8.96 8.49 -11.71
C PHE A 225 -9.20 9.95 -11.30
N LYS A 226 -9.42 10.83 -12.27
CA LYS A 226 -9.72 12.25 -12.03
C LYS A 226 -10.98 12.43 -11.17
N LYS A 227 -12.07 11.76 -11.52
CA LYS A 227 -13.36 11.85 -10.81
C LYS A 227 -13.29 11.30 -9.38
N SER A 228 -12.54 10.23 -9.17
CA SER A 228 -12.40 9.62 -7.83
C SER A 228 -11.41 10.35 -6.93
N GLY A 229 -10.51 11.16 -7.48
CA GLY A 229 -9.41 11.81 -6.78
C GLY A 229 -8.26 10.85 -6.42
N ILE A 230 -8.28 9.62 -6.94
CA ILE A 230 -7.22 8.62 -6.74
C ILE A 230 -6.04 8.98 -7.64
N LYS A 231 -4.83 8.96 -7.07
CA LYS A 231 -3.62 9.22 -7.84
C LYS A 231 -3.11 7.95 -8.52
N PRO A 232 -2.71 7.99 -9.81
CA PRO A 232 -2.25 6.79 -10.52
C PRO A 232 -1.07 6.08 -9.87
N HIS A 233 -0.13 6.80 -9.27
CA HIS A 233 1.04 6.22 -8.62
C HIS A 233 0.72 5.39 -7.36
N TRP A 234 -0.51 5.50 -6.80
CA TRP A 234 -0.93 4.62 -5.70
C TRP A 234 -1.16 3.16 -6.14
N MET A 235 -1.16 2.89 -7.44
CA MET A 235 -1.12 1.52 -7.96
C MET A 235 0.23 0.83 -7.67
N VAL A 236 1.27 1.60 -7.33
CA VAL A 236 2.57 1.09 -6.87
C VAL A 236 2.66 1.30 -5.37
N MET A 237 2.68 0.21 -4.63
CA MET A 237 2.67 0.21 -3.17
C MET A 237 4.05 0.49 -2.60
N GLN A 238 4.12 1.31 -1.56
CA GLN A 238 5.32 1.57 -0.74
C GLN A 238 5.08 1.14 0.71
N VAL A 239 3.84 1.22 1.15
CA VAL A 239 3.40 0.88 2.50
C VAL A 239 2.27 -0.13 2.40
N LEU A 240 2.40 -1.22 3.12
CA LEU A 240 1.39 -2.26 3.18
C LEU A 240 0.57 -2.12 4.47
N PRO A 241 -0.76 -2.01 4.42
CA PRO A 241 -1.58 -2.00 5.63
C PRO A 241 -1.63 -3.42 6.23
N VAL A 242 -1.53 -3.50 7.56
CA VAL A 242 -1.63 -4.75 8.31
C VAL A 242 -2.93 -4.73 9.10
N LEU A 243 -3.79 -5.71 8.82
CA LEU A 243 -5.09 -5.85 9.47
C LEU A 243 -4.93 -6.12 10.98
N PRO A 244 -5.94 -5.76 11.79
CA PRO A 244 -5.97 -6.12 13.20
C PRO A 244 -5.80 -7.63 13.41
N PRO A 245 -5.04 -8.07 14.44
CA PRO A 245 -4.76 -9.50 14.68
C PRO A 245 -5.99 -10.37 14.86
N ASP A 246 -7.03 -9.87 15.52
CA ASP A 246 -8.24 -10.64 15.79
C ASP A 246 -9.12 -10.85 14.54
N LEU A 247 -8.85 -10.14 13.44
CA LEU A 247 -9.46 -10.39 12.13
C LEU A 247 -8.71 -11.46 11.31
N ARG A 248 -7.49 -11.83 11.75
CA ARG A 248 -6.64 -12.88 11.15
C ARG A 248 -6.02 -13.76 12.23
N PRO A 249 -6.83 -14.39 13.10
CA PRO A 249 -6.34 -15.04 14.31
C PRO A 249 -5.49 -16.26 14.00
N LEU A 250 -4.57 -16.57 14.93
CA LEU A 250 -3.91 -17.88 15.06
C LEU A 250 -4.72 -18.72 16.04
N VAL A 251 -5.32 -19.79 15.56
CA VAL A 251 -6.14 -20.70 16.36
C VAL A 251 -5.33 -21.92 16.77
N PRO A 252 -5.09 -22.15 18.06
CA PRO A 252 -4.40 -23.35 18.52
C PRO A 252 -5.25 -24.59 18.25
N LEU A 253 -4.62 -25.63 17.73
CA LEU A 253 -5.19 -26.96 17.50
C LEU A 253 -4.54 -27.96 18.46
N ASP A 254 -5.19 -29.11 18.60
CA ASP A 254 -4.63 -30.20 19.37
C ASP A 254 -3.27 -30.64 18.81
N GLY A 255 -2.33 -30.98 19.70
CA GLY A 255 -0.97 -31.40 19.33
C GLY A 255 -0.01 -30.22 19.06
N GLY A 256 -0.28 -29.01 19.57
CA GLY A 256 0.64 -27.87 19.51
C GLY A 256 0.75 -27.21 18.12
N ARG A 257 -0.16 -27.53 17.20
CA ARG A 257 -0.27 -26.91 15.87
C ARG A 257 -1.18 -25.70 15.93
N PHE A 258 -1.06 -24.83 14.93
CA PHE A 258 -1.91 -23.66 14.76
C PHE A 258 -2.57 -23.68 13.38
N ALA A 259 -3.85 -23.35 13.34
CA ALA A 259 -4.52 -22.94 12.12
C ALA A 259 -4.35 -21.43 11.95
N THR A 260 -4.07 -21.00 10.74
CA THR A 260 -3.87 -19.59 10.42
C THR A 260 -4.69 -19.17 9.21
N SER A 261 -4.99 -17.89 9.12
CA SER A 261 -5.55 -17.29 7.90
C SER A 261 -4.44 -17.06 6.87
N ASP A 262 -4.81 -17.08 5.58
CA ASP A 262 -3.93 -16.71 4.47
C ASP A 262 -3.46 -15.24 4.51
N LEU A 263 -4.06 -14.45 5.40
CA LEU A 263 -3.71 -13.04 5.63
C LEU A 263 -2.50 -12.84 6.57
N ASN A 264 -1.89 -13.92 7.07
CA ASN A 264 -0.74 -13.88 7.99
C ASN A 264 0.57 -14.12 7.26
#